data_7eeb2f366bbec451e8db91d5424a879a
#
_entry.id   7eeb2f366bbec451e8db91d5424a879a
#
_cell.length_a   1.000
_cell.length_b   1.000
_cell.length_c   1.000
_cell.angle_alpha   90.00
_cell.angle_beta   90.00
_cell.angle_gamma   90.00
#
_symmetry.space_group_name_H-M   'P 1'
#
loop_
_entity.id
_entity.type
_entity.pdbx_description
1 polymer ?
#
loop_
_entity_poly.entity_id
_entity_poly.type
_entity_poly.pdbx_seq_one_letter_code
_entity_poly.pdbx_strand_id
1 'polypeptide(L)'
;MRRRRAAVGVLGLSLALLTGCTASVAGVPDAEVVRPSILPRADDLPRTGQCTDGALGVVDCAQPHEGEVVGVGQFTGMGGAHPGERDLRRQALPACRAAMAGYLGSGDHDATRLQARVLWPSLDGWARGDRWRLCTVVELAPDGQRRKRTGPVKDLLKAAGFAQVQLCAQRSPAEEADPGITACDGPHLAEAVPGVLDLGEPGEPTPSGEQVDARAGEHCATAVAGYVGARRQDVFASWRAFGSQAWSEGYTTVVCYAEATRPFTGRLWGLGTQDLPA
;
A
#
# COMPACT_ATOMS: atom_id res chain seq x y z
N MET A 1 12.88 -47.73 67.39
CA MET A 1 11.63 -47.57 66.61
C MET A 1 11.56 -46.14 66.09
N ARG A 2 11.95 -45.87 64.81
CA ARG A 2 11.85 -44.57 64.18
C ARG A 2 11.15 -44.74 62.81
N ARG A 3 9.94 -44.20 62.69
CA ARG A 3 9.14 -44.21 61.48
C ARG A 3 9.71 -43.16 60.50
N ARG A 4 10.07 -43.62 59.30
CA ARG A 4 10.41 -42.73 58.17
C ARG A 4 9.14 -42.32 57.48
N ARG A 5 8.92 -41.03 57.38
CA ARG A 5 7.85 -40.45 56.52
C ARG A 5 8.40 -40.22 55.11
N ALA A 6 7.77 -40.80 54.11
CA ALA A 6 8.05 -40.55 52.71
C ALA A 6 7.38 -39.23 52.28
N ALA A 7 8.17 -38.33 51.69
CA ALA A 7 7.67 -37.13 51.06
C ALA A 7 7.40 -37.43 49.57
N VAL A 8 6.16 -37.27 49.16
CA VAL A 8 5.73 -37.31 47.74
C VAL A 8 5.97 -35.95 47.13
N GLY A 9 6.93 -35.88 46.19
CA GLY A 9 7.18 -34.67 45.39
C GLY A 9 6.21 -34.62 44.24
N VAL A 10 5.42 -33.57 44.19
CA VAL A 10 4.56 -33.24 43.04
C VAL A 10 5.42 -32.52 42.02
N LEU A 11 5.65 -33.15 40.86
CA LEU A 11 6.27 -32.54 39.70
C LEU A 11 5.23 -31.62 39.03
N GLY A 12 5.37 -30.34 39.18
CA GLY A 12 4.59 -29.34 38.42
C GLY A 12 5.10 -29.24 36.98
N LEU A 13 4.28 -29.66 36.04
CA LEU A 13 4.52 -29.53 34.63
C LEU A 13 4.20 -28.09 34.22
N SER A 14 5.22 -27.23 34.09
CA SER A 14 5.07 -25.87 33.60
C SER A 14 4.87 -25.91 32.07
N LEU A 15 3.65 -25.70 31.65
CA LEU A 15 3.29 -25.51 30.24
C LEU A 15 3.73 -24.10 29.81
N ALA A 16 4.88 -24.01 29.15
CA ALA A 16 5.33 -22.75 28.53
C ALA A 16 4.43 -22.45 27.31
N LEU A 17 3.53 -21.49 27.46
CA LEU A 17 2.80 -20.88 26.36
C LEU A 17 3.80 -20.08 25.52
N LEU A 18 4.20 -20.63 24.39
CA LEU A 18 4.90 -19.90 23.34
C LEU A 18 3.91 -18.90 22.71
N THR A 19 3.87 -17.70 23.25
CA THR A 19 3.26 -16.57 22.56
C THR A 19 4.15 -16.23 21.36
N GLY A 20 3.81 -16.77 20.19
CA GLY A 20 4.42 -16.37 18.94
C GLY A 20 4.08 -14.90 18.68
N CYS A 21 5.08 -14.02 18.84
CA CYS A 21 4.99 -12.66 18.29
C CYS A 21 4.98 -12.79 16.77
N THR A 22 3.80 -12.66 16.15
CA THR A 22 3.71 -12.36 14.74
C THR A 22 4.15 -10.91 14.56
N ALA A 23 5.41 -10.69 14.19
CA ALA A 23 5.86 -9.40 13.73
C ALA A 23 5.14 -9.11 12.40
N SER A 24 4.10 -8.30 12.46
CA SER A 24 3.54 -7.67 11.26
C SER A 24 4.60 -6.70 10.74
N VAL A 25 5.08 -6.93 9.52
CA VAL A 25 5.97 -5.99 8.83
C VAL A 25 5.10 -4.77 8.51
N ALA A 26 5.27 -3.72 9.29
CA ALA A 26 4.63 -2.44 9.04
C ALA A 26 5.10 -1.91 7.69
N GLY A 27 4.16 -1.57 6.80
CA GLY A 27 4.46 -0.95 5.51
C GLY A 27 3.81 -1.57 4.28
N VAL A 28 3.29 -2.80 4.36
CA VAL A 28 2.37 -3.31 3.35
C VAL A 28 0.99 -3.25 3.97
N PRO A 29 0.09 -2.40 3.46
CA PRO A 29 -1.28 -2.41 3.96
C PRO A 29 -1.83 -3.82 3.80
N ASP A 30 -2.28 -4.42 4.90
CA ASP A 30 -3.03 -5.66 4.83
C ASP A 30 -4.21 -5.42 3.89
N ALA A 31 -4.16 -6.04 2.71
CA ALA A 31 -5.33 -6.07 1.86
C ALA A 31 -6.38 -6.88 2.62
N GLU A 32 -7.24 -6.16 3.32
CA GLU A 32 -8.35 -6.75 4.03
C GLU A 32 -9.18 -7.55 3.04
N VAL A 33 -9.18 -8.85 3.22
CA VAL A 33 -10.08 -9.74 2.50
C VAL A 33 -11.47 -9.51 3.07
N VAL A 34 -12.21 -8.58 2.48
CA VAL A 34 -13.64 -8.52 2.72
C VAL A 34 -14.22 -9.82 2.18
N ARG A 35 -14.73 -10.64 3.09
CA ARG A 35 -15.58 -11.78 2.76
C ARG A 35 -17.02 -11.30 2.78
N PRO A 36 -17.58 -10.74 1.72
CA PRO A 36 -19.01 -10.56 1.64
C PRO A 36 -19.63 -11.96 1.58
N SER A 37 -20.67 -12.17 2.32
CA SER A 37 -21.44 -13.43 2.33
C SER A 37 -21.99 -13.79 0.94
N ILE A 38 -21.97 -12.82 0.00
CA ILE A 38 -22.46 -12.98 -1.37
C ILE A 38 -21.52 -12.16 -2.28
N LEU A 39 -20.44 -12.76 -2.79
CA LEU A 39 -19.69 -12.15 -3.88
C LEU A 39 -20.48 -12.30 -5.19
N PRO A 40 -20.47 -11.25 -6.06
CA PRO A 40 -21.18 -11.30 -7.32
C PRO A 40 -20.68 -12.45 -8.20
N ARG A 41 -21.53 -12.90 -9.10
CA ARG A 41 -21.12 -13.80 -10.21
C ARG A 41 -20.32 -12.99 -11.22
N ALA A 42 -19.58 -13.69 -12.08
CA ALA A 42 -18.79 -13.03 -13.13
C ALA A 42 -19.59 -12.02 -13.97
N ASP A 43 -20.87 -12.34 -14.24
CA ASP A 43 -21.78 -11.51 -15.04
C ASP A 43 -22.31 -10.27 -14.31
N ASP A 44 -22.23 -10.26 -12.98
CA ASP A 44 -22.74 -9.18 -12.12
C ASP A 44 -21.62 -8.25 -11.61
N LEU A 45 -20.39 -8.44 -12.10
CA LEU A 45 -19.25 -7.63 -11.65
C LEU A 45 -19.39 -6.17 -12.10
N PRO A 46 -19.02 -5.21 -11.25
CA PRO A 46 -18.89 -3.82 -11.66
C PRO A 46 -17.87 -3.68 -12.80
N ARG A 47 -18.11 -2.73 -13.70
CA ARG A 47 -17.25 -2.48 -14.87
C ARG A 47 -16.19 -1.42 -14.55
N THR A 48 -15.12 -1.43 -15.33
CA THR A 48 -14.09 -0.36 -15.26
C THR A 48 -14.74 1.02 -15.39
N GLY A 49 -14.37 1.91 -14.48
CA GLY A 49 -14.90 3.27 -14.37
C GLY A 49 -16.12 3.41 -13.45
N GLN A 50 -16.64 2.31 -12.88
CA GLN A 50 -17.72 2.37 -11.92
C GLN A 50 -17.18 2.50 -10.51
N CYS A 51 -17.84 3.36 -9.72
CA CYS A 51 -17.59 3.50 -8.30
C CYS A 51 -18.45 2.52 -7.50
N THR A 52 -17.91 2.01 -6.39
CA THR A 52 -18.55 0.96 -5.60
C THR A 52 -18.55 1.30 -4.12
N ASP A 53 -19.57 0.81 -3.43
CA ASP A 53 -19.59 0.73 -1.97
C ASP A 53 -18.75 -0.47 -1.46
N GLY A 54 -18.72 -0.67 -0.14
CA GLY A 54 -17.96 -1.74 0.49
C GLY A 54 -18.41 -3.15 0.13
N ALA A 55 -19.64 -3.31 -0.36
CA ALA A 55 -20.24 -4.57 -0.79
C ALA A 55 -20.17 -4.79 -2.32
N LEU A 56 -19.45 -3.94 -3.06
CA LEU A 56 -19.38 -3.90 -4.52
C LEU A 56 -20.68 -3.45 -5.22
N GLY A 57 -21.63 -2.89 -4.50
CA GLY A 57 -22.78 -2.22 -5.11
C GLY A 57 -22.31 -1.00 -5.90
N VAL A 58 -22.77 -0.86 -7.15
CA VAL A 58 -22.44 0.28 -8.00
C VAL A 58 -23.14 1.53 -7.48
N VAL A 59 -22.37 2.60 -7.29
CA VAL A 59 -22.85 3.91 -6.86
C VAL A 59 -22.34 5.01 -7.80
N ASP A 60 -23.01 6.16 -7.79
CA ASP A 60 -22.53 7.33 -8.54
C ASP A 60 -21.21 7.82 -7.93
N CYS A 61 -20.18 8.03 -8.76
CA CYS A 61 -18.88 8.52 -8.31
C CYS A 61 -18.94 9.92 -7.66
N ALA A 62 -19.96 10.72 -7.91
CA ALA A 62 -20.20 11.99 -7.23
C ALA A 62 -20.66 11.79 -5.77
N GLN A 63 -21.08 10.59 -5.39
CA GLN A 63 -21.46 10.23 -4.03
C GLN A 63 -20.26 9.61 -3.28
N PRO A 64 -20.28 9.60 -1.93
CA PRO A 64 -19.25 8.92 -1.14
C PRO A 64 -19.20 7.43 -1.46
N HIS A 65 -18.05 6.96 -1.95
CA HIS A 65 -17.81 5.56 -2.35
C HIS A 65 -16.48 5.05 -1.79
N GLU A 66 -16.31 3.74 -1.71
CA GLU A 66 -15.12 3.11 -1.11
C GLU A 66 -14.07 2.74 -2.14
N GLY A 67 -14.46 2.47 -3.38
CA GLY A 67 -13.53 2.09 -4.43
C GLY A 67 -14.04 2.41 -5.82
N GLU A 68 -13.10 2.53 -6.76
CA GLU A 68 -13.38 2.70 -8.19
C GLU A 68 -12.74 1.55 -8.96
N VAL A 69 -13.49 0.91 -9.85
CA VAL A 69 -13.01 -0.24 -10.64
C VAL A 69 -12.07 0.25 -11.73
N VAL A 70 -10.85 -0.26 -11.73
CA VAL A 70 -9.81 0.10 -12.70
C VAL A 70 -9.52 -1.02 -13.70
N GLY A 71 -10.00 -2.23 -13.41
CA GLY A 71 -9.84 -3.34 -14.34
C GLY A 71 -10.60 -4.58 -13.89
N VAL A 72 -11.04 -5.35 -14.88
CA VAL A 72 -11.63 -6.68 -14.70
C VAL A 72 -10.80 -7.67 -15.50
N GLY A 73 -10.53 -8.83 -14.97
CA GLY A 73 -9.75 -9.85 -15.65
C GLY A 73 -10.06 -11.24 -15.11
N GLN A 74 -9.23 -12.20 -15.51
CA GLN A 74 -9.38 -13.58 -15.06
C GLN A 74 -8.03 -14.16 -14.61
N PHE A 75 -8.10 -15.09 -13.67
CA PHE A 75 -6.96 -15.94 -13.34
C PHE A 75 -6.79 -16.98 -14.43
N THR A 76 -5.60 -17.10 -14.98
CA THR A 76 -5.22 -18.07 -16.00
C THR A 76 -4.26 -19.11 -15.44
N GLY A 77 -4.33 -20.35 -15.90
CA GLY A 77 -3.43 -21.42 -15.47
C GLY A 77 -3.68 -21.96 -14.05
N MET A 78 -4.71 -21.47 -13.36
CA MET A 78 -5.11 -21.93 -12.02
C MET A 78 -6.33 -22.86 -12.12
N GLY A 79 -6.09 -24.16 -12.34
CA GLY A 79 -7.13 -25.20 -12.27
C GLY A 79 -7.19 -25.86 -10.89
N GLY A 80 -8.29 -26.58 -10.62
CA GLY A 80 -8.42 -27.38 -9.41
C GLY A 80 -8.85 -26.60 -8.16
N ALA A 81 -8.30 -26.97 -7.01
CA ALA A 81 -8.64 -26.39 -5.71
C ALA A 81 -8.35 -24.89 -5.64
N HIS A 82 -9.09 -24.17 -4.79
CA HIS A 82 -8.85 -22.74 -4.55
C HIS A 82 -7.43 -22.55 -4.01
N PRO A 83 -6.59 -21.75 -4.68
CA PRO A 83 -5.25 -21.42 -4.18
C PRO A 83 -5.36 -20.59 -2.90
N GLY A 84 -4.29 -20.54 -2.13
CA GLY A 84 -4.23 -19.66 -0.96
C GLY A 84 -4.23 -18.18 -1.37
N GLU A 85 -4.65 -17.30 -0.46
CA GLU A 85 -4.71 -15.84 -0.68
C GLU A 85 -3.39 -15.26 -1.18
N ARG A 86 -2.26 -15.75 -0.65
CA ARG A 86 -0.92 -15.31 -1.07
C ARG A 86 -0.68 -15.55 -2.57
N ASP A 87 -1.08 -16.70 -3.09
CA ASP A 87 -0.87 -17.04 -4.50
C ASP A 87 -1.81 -16.24 -5.41
N LEU A 88 -3.05 -16.02 -4.96
CA LEU A 88 -4.01 -15.16 -5.66
C LEU A 88 -3.52 -13.71 -5.71
N ARG A 89 -3.01 -13.18 -4.60
CA ARG A 89 -2.44 -11.83 -4.54
C ARG A 89 -1.24 -11.70 -5.48
N ARG A 90 -0.27 -12.62 -5.38
CA ARG A 90 0.94 -12.61 -6.22
C ARG A 90 0.61 -12.64 -7.71
N GLN A 91 -0.42 -13.39 -8.12
CA GLN A 91 -0.83 -13.45 -9.51
C GLN A 91 -1.66 -12.23 -9.95
N ALA A 92 -2.47 -11.66 -9.08
CA ALA A 92 -3.42 -10.62 -9.45
C ALA A 92 -2.90 -9.19 -9.25
N LEU A 93 -2.18 -8.93 -8.15
CA LEU A 93 -1.77 -7.57 -7.79
C LEU A 93 -0.87 -6.88 -8.82
N PRO A 94 0.12 -7.53 -9.44
CA PRO A 94 0.93 -6.86 -10.47
C PRO A 94 0.06 -6.29 -11.59
N ALA A 95 -0.89 -7.08 -12.08
CA ALA A 95 -1.79 -6.63 -13.13
C ALA A 95 -2.79 -5.55 -12.65
N CYS A 96 -3.23 -5.61 -11.38
CA CYS A 96 -4.09 -4.57 -10.82
C CYS A 96 -3.35 -3.26 -10.61
N ARG A 97 -2.09 -3.30 -10.21
CA ARG A 97 -1.23 -2.12 -10.06
C ARG A 97 -0.93 -1.48 -11.43
N ALA A 98 -0.63 -2.29 -12.44
CA ALA A 98 -0.45 -1.79 -13.80
C ALA A 98 -1.74 -1.15 -14.36
N ALA A 99 -2.90 -1.80 -14.15
CA ALA A 99 -4.19 -1.24 -14.52
C ALA A 99 -4.48 0.09 -13.78
N MET A 100 -4.14 0.16 -12.49
CA MET A 100 -4.26 1.36 -11.68
C MET A 100 -3.38 2.49 -12.23
N ALA A 101 -2.10 2.25 -12.51
CA ALA A 101 -1.19 3.24 -13.08
C ALA A 101 -1.74 3.82 -14.40
N GLY A 102 -2.20 2.96 -15.31
CA GLY A 102 -2.82 3.38 -16.56
C GLY A 102 -4.11 4.18 -16.36
N TYR A 103 -4.94 3.79 -15.41
CA TYR A 103 -6.21 4.44 -15.11
C TYR A 103 -6.04 5.82 -14.46
N LEU A 104 -5.11 5.93 -13.51
CA LEU A 104 -4.76 7.19 -12.83
C LEU A 104 -3.96 8.15 -13.72
N GLY A 105 -3.29 7.61 -14.74
CA GLY A 105 -2.51 8.37 -15.72
C GLY A 105 -1.07 8.65 -15.31
N SER A 106 -0.56 8.02 -14.25
CA SER A 106 0.85 8.08 -13.83
C SER A 106 1.23 6.85 -13.00
N GLY A 107 2.51 6.45 -13.07
CA GLY A 107 3.12 5.47 -12.17
C GLY A 107 3.35 5.98 -10.74
N ASP A 108 3.15 7.26 -10.48
CA ASP A 108 3.40 7.89 -9.17
C ASP A 108 2.37 7.53 -8.09
N HIS A 109 1.49 6.57 -8.36
CA HIS A 109 0.46 6.15 -7.41
C HIS A 109 1.03 5.65 -6.08
N ASP A 110 2.26 5.11 -6.06
CA ASP A 110 2.93 4.68 -4.81
C ASP A 110 3.35 5.86 -3.90
N ALA A 111 3.48 7.05 -4.46
CA ALA A 111 3.69 8.28 -3.71
C ALA A 111 2.38 8.92 -3.22
N THR A 112 1.26 8.18 -3.32
CA THR A 112 -0.07 8.66 -2.94
C THR A 112 -0.73 7.74 -1.92
N ARG A 113 -1.84 8.18 -1.34
CA ARG A 113 -2.70 7.38 -0.47
C ARG A 113 -3.65 6.46 -1.25
N LEU A 114 -3.55 6.44 -2.58
CA LEU A 114 -4.33 5.55 -3.42
C LEU A 114 -3.66 4.18 -3.48
N GLN A 115 -4.45 3.12 -3.35
CA GLN A 115 -3.94 1.76 -3.38
C GLN A 115 -4.76 0.84 -4.27
N ALA A 116 -4.08 -0.08 -4.92
CA ALA A 116 -4.71 -1.16 -5.66
C ALA A 116 -5.26 -2.20 -4.67
N ARG A 117 -6.53 -2.53 -4.83
CA ARG A 117 -7.18 -3.65 -4.15
C ARG A 117 -7.62 -4.67 -5.19
N VAL A 118 -7.38 -5.93 -4.91
CA VAL A 118 -7.86 -7.03 -5.74
C VAL A 118 -8.92 -7.83 -5.01
N LEU A 119 -9.96 -8.22 -5.76
CA LEU A 119 -11.00 -9.13 -5.31
C LEU A 119 -11.08 -10.32 -6.27
N TRP A 120 -11.49 -11.47 -5.73
CA TRP A 120 -11.59 -12.73 -6.43
C TRP A 120 -12.77 -13.56 -5.91
N PRO A 121 -13.17 -14.66 -6.61
CA PRO A 121 -14.27 -15.51 -6.18
C PRO A 121 -14.04 -16.11 -4.78
N SER A 122 -15.13 -16.32 -4.06
CA SER A 122 -15.12 -17.13 -2.84
C SER A 122 -14.74 -18.58 -3.14
N LEU A 123 -14.50 -19.39 -2.09
CA LEU A 123 -14.27 -20.84 -2.22
C LEU A 123 -15.37 -21.51 -3.04
N ASP A 124 -16.64 -21.17 -2.77
CA ASP A 124 -17.78 -21.73 -3.50
C ASP A 124 -17.83 -21.25 -4.95
N GLY A 125 -17.51 -19.97 -5.20
CA GLY A 125 -17.40 -19.44 -6.56
C GLY A 125 -16.32 -20.16 -7.35
N TRP A 126 -15.14 -20.32 -6.73
CA TRP A 126 -14.03 -21.05 -7.34
C TRP A 126 -14.37 -22.51 -7.64
N ALA A 127 -15.08 -23.20 -6.74
CA ALA A 127 -15.55 -24.57 -6.94
C ALA A 127 -16.56 -24.68 -8.09
N ARG A 128 -17.34 -23.62 -8.36
CA ARG A 128 -18.24 -23.54 -9.52
C ARG A 128 -17.54 -23.19 -10.84
N GLY A 129 -16.24 -22.88 -10.79
CA GLY A 129 -15.46 -22.52 -11.98
C GLY A 129 -15.24 -21.03 -12.17
N ASP A 130 -15.70 -20.17 -11.23
CA ASP A 130 -15.42 -18.74 -11.29
C ASP A 130 -13.90 -18.48 -11.17
N ARG A 131 -13.36 -17.64 -12.06
CA ARG A 131 -11.93 -17.28 -12.12
C ARG A 131 -11.71 -15.79 -12.33
N TRP A 132 -12.72 -14.96 -12.05
CA TRP A 132 -12.61 -13.53 -12.22
C TRP A 132 -11.68 -12.89 -11.19
N ARG A 133 -11.06 -11.79 -11.57
CA ARG A 133 -10.40 -10.84 -10.69
C ARG A 133 -10.95 -9.45 -10.96
N LEU A 134 -11.19 -8.70 -9.90
CA LEU A 134 -11.62 -7.31 -9.97
C LEU A 134 -10.57 -6.43 -9.32
N CYS A 135 -10.06 -5.47 -10.06
CA CYS A 135 -9.09 -4.49 -9.59
C CYS A 135 -9.81 -3.19 -9.25
N THR A 136 -9.68 -2.72 -8.02
CA THR A 136 -10.23 -1.43 -7.59
C THR A 136 -9.14 -0.54 -7.02
N VAL A 137 -9.31 0.77 -7.15
CA VAL A 137 -8.53 1.77 -6.39
C VAL A 137 -9.32 2.16 -5.15
N VAL A 138 -8.66 2.16 -4.02
CA VAL A 138 -9.17 2.65 -2.74
C VAL A 138 -8.26 3.77 -2.23
N GLU A 139 -8.79 4.67 -1.40
CA GLU A 139 -7.99 5.70 -0.73
C GLU A 139 -7.83 5.36 0.75
N LEU A 140 -6.62 5.54 1.29
CA LEU A 140 -6.34 5.36 2.70
C LEU A 140 -6.50 6.68 3.47
N ALA A 141 -7.05 6.57 4.68
CA ALA A 141 -7.01 7.61 5.69
C ALA A 141 -5.66 7.60 6.45
N PRO A 142 -5.38 8.62 7.26
CA PRO A 142 -4.15 8.68 8.08
C PRO A 142 -3.96 7.50 9.04
N ASP A 143 -5.02 6.84 9.46
CA ASP A 143 -5.00 5.65 10.31
C ASP A 143 -4.73 4.35 9.52
N GLY A 144 -4.50 4.46 8.21
CA GLY A 144 -4.30 3.33 7.32
C GLY A 144 -5.58 2.59 6.90
N GLN A 145 -6.74 3.01 7.44
CA GLN A 145 -8.02 2.44 7.04
C GLN A 145 -8.50 3.03 5.71
N ARG A 146 -9.37 2.31 5.03
CA ARG A 146 -10.01 2.81 3.80
C ARG A 146 -10.95 3.96 4.15
N ARG A 147 -10.85 5.03 3.40
CA ARG A 147 -11.76 6.17 3.50
C ARG A 147 -12.68 6.25 2.28
N LYS A 148 -13.88 6.71 2.50
CA LYS A 148 -14.77 7.08 1.40
C LYS A 148 -14.29 8.38 0.77
N ARG A 149 -14.32 8.41 -0.56
CA ARG A 149 -14.05 9.61 -1.35
C ARG A 149 -15.27 10.00 -2.17
N THR A 150 -15.31 11.23 -2.64
CA THR A 150 -16.23 11.72 -3.66
C THR A 150 -15.45 12.11 -4.90
N GLY A 151 -16.03 11.90 -6.07
CA GLY A 151 -15.40 12.16 -7.35
C GLY A 151 -14.50 11.01 -7.84
N PRO A 152 -14.39 10.85 -9.16
CA PRO A 152 -13.62 9.78 -9.78
C PRO A 152 -12.11 10.00 -9.62
N VAL A 153 -11.34 8.91 -9.73
CA VAL A 153 -9.86 8.95 -9.74
C VAL A 153 -9.28 8.81 -11.15
N LYS A 154 -10.09 8.62 -12.17
CA LYS A 154 -9.62 8.51 -13.55
C LYS A 154 -8.81 9.74 -13.94
N ASP A 155 -7.59 9.51 -14.47
CA ASP A 155 -6.65 10.56 -14.91
C ASP A 155 -6.25 11.56 -13.79
N LEU A 156 -6.53 11.25 -12.53
CA LEU A 156 -6.29 12.14 -11.40
C LEU A 156 -4.81 12.56 -11.29
N LEU A 157 -3.89 11.67 -11.63
CA LEU A 157 -2.45 11.95 -11.52
C LEU A 157 -1.85 12.59 -12.76
N LYS A 158 -2.61 12.79 -13.85
CA LYS A 158 -2.14 13.53 -15.04
C LYS A 158 -2.05 15.04 -14.84
N ALA A 159 -2.79 15.58 -13.87
CA ALA A 159 -2.88 17.01 -13.62
C ALA A 159 -2.52 17.32 -12.15
N ALA A 160 -2.93 18.47 -11.65
CA ALA A 160 -2.68 18.90 -10.27
C ALA A 160 -3.36 18.04 -9.17
N GLY A 161 -3.98 16.92 -9.55
CA GLY A 161 -4.67 16.02 -8.62
C GLY A 161 -3.75 15.22 -7.68
N PHE A 162 -2.46 15.10 -8.01
CA PHE A 162 -1.48 14.44 -7.14
C PHE A 162 -1.52 15.00 -5.71
N ALA A 163 -1.55 16.33 -5.56
CA ALA A 163 -1.58 17.00 -4.27
C ALA A 163 -2.81 16.65 -3.41
N GLN A 164 -3.93 16.24 -4.03
CA GLN A 164 -5.15 15.86 -3.31
C GLN A 164 -5.00 14.50 -2.60
N VAL A 165 -4.16 13.63 -3.15
CA VAL A 165 -3.99 12.26 -2.69
C VAL A 165 -2.55 11.94 -2.26
N GLN A 166 -1.69 12.95 -2.21
CA GLN A 166 -0.29 12.82 -1.83
C GLN A 166 -0.14 12.13 -0.47
N LEU A 167 0.87 11.28 -0.37
CA LEU A 167 1.26 10.62 0.87
C LEU A 167 2.16 11.57 1.67
N CYS A 168 1.77 11.86 2.92
CA CYS A 168 2.63 12.54 3.89
C CYS A 168 2.94 11.62 5.06
N ALA A 169 4.15 11.73 5.59
CA ALA A 169 4.64 10.90 6.67
C ALA A 169 4.75 11.69 7.97
N GLN A 170 4.26 11.09 9.04
CA GLN A 170 4.29 11.70 10.38
C GLN A 170 5.69 11.63 11.01
N ARG A 171 6.43 10.57 10.71
CA ARG A 171 7.78 10.30 11.20
C ARG A 171 8.75 10.16 10.03
N SER A 172 10.03 10.08 10.33
CA SER A 172 11.11 9.97 9.34
C SER A 172 10.96 8.72 8.47
N PRO A 173 10.79 8.86 7.14
CA PRO A 173 10.91 7.72 6.23
C PRO A 173 12.31 7.12 6.19
N ALA A 174 13.36 7.88 6.53
CA ALA A 174 14.73 7.39 6.58
C ALA A 174 14.99 6.47 7.79
N GLU A 175 14.39 6.77 8.93
CA GLU A 175 14.74 6.13 10.22
C GLU A 175 13.71 5.11 10.68
N GLU A 176 12.43 5.33 10.36
CA GLU A 176 11.32 4.54 10.90
C GLU A 176 10.88 3.43 9.93
N ALA A 177 10.72 2.22 10.43
CA ALA A 177 10.16 1.12 9.64
C ALA A 177 8.74 1.41 9.18
N ASP A 178 7.95 2.09 10.03
CA ASP A 178 6.62 2.61 9.72
C ASP A 178 6.59 4.11 10.00
N PRO A 179 6.75 4.98 8.99
CA PRO A 179 6.74 6.42 9.18
C PRO A 179 5.34 6.98 9.50
N GLY A 180 4.29 6.15 9.39
CA GLY A 180 2.90 6.54 9.58
C GLY A 180 2.39 7.47 8.49
N ILE A 181 1.19 7.23 8.02
CA ILE A 181 0.49 8.12 7.07
C ILE A 181 -0.17 9.25 7.86
N THR A 182 -0.09 10.48 7.37
CA THR A 182 -0.81 11.62 7.94
C THR A 182 -1.38 12.51 6.85
N ALA A 183 -2.26 13.42 7.24
CA ALA A 183 -2.79 14.44 6.33
C ALA A 183 -1.69 15.48 6.03
N CYS A 184 -1.56 15.87 4.77
CA CYS A 184 -0.55 16.83 4.35
C CYS A 184 -0.94 18.30 4.63
N ASP A 185 -2.13 18.54 5.16
CA ASP A 185 -2.61 19.83 5.64
C ASP A 185 -2.44 20.02 7.16
N GLY A 186 -2.03 18.95 7.86
CA GLY A 186 -1.67 18.96 9.28
C GLY A 186 -0.15 18.87 9.49
N PRO A 187 0.32 18.81 10.75
CA PRO A 187 1.74 18.62 11.06
C PRO A 187 2.25 17.28 10.53
N HIS A 188 3.36 17.31 9.78
CA HIS A 188 4.03 16.14 9.24
C HIS A 188 5.52 16.38 9.08
N LEU A 189 6.32 15.36 8.87
CA LEU A 189 7.77 15.45 8.76
C LEU A 189 8.25 15.33 7.32
N ALA A 190 7.53 14.58 6.48
CA ALA A 190 7.96 14.34 5.10
C ALA A 190 6.77 14.26 4.13
N GLU A 191 7.01 14.64 2.89
CA GLU A 191 6.07 14.55 1.77
C GLU A 191 6.64 13.61 0.71
N ALA A 192 5.87 12.60 0.30
CA ALA A 192 6.21 11.81 -0.88
C ALA A 192 6.14 12.71 -2.12
N VAL A 193 7.15 12.63 -2.98
CA VAL A 193 7.24 13.47 -4.17
C VAL A 193 6.91 12.66 -5.42
N PRO A 194 6.38 13.28 -6.49
CA PRO A 194 6.19 12.60 -7.77
C PRO A 194 7.55 12.23 -8.39
N GLY A 195 7.52 11.22 -9.27
CA GLY A 195 8.73 10.67 -9.89
C GLY A 195 9.27 9.48 -9.10
N VAL A 196 8.41 8.48 -8.78
CA VAL A 196 8.86 7.21 -8.20
C VAL A 196 9.92 6.55 -9.08
N LEU A 197 10.91 5.91 -8.47
CA LEU A 197 11.94 5.17 -9.19
C LEU A 197 11.48 3.72 -9.42
N ASP A 198 11.38 3.32 -10.65
CA ASP A 198 11.15 1.90 -11.00
C ASP A 198 12.45 1.10 -10.86
N LEU A 199 12.38 0.00 -10.14
CA LEU A 199 13.51 -0.90 -9.89
C LEU A 199 13.52 -2.11 -10.81
N GLY A 200 12.39 -2.48 -11.45
CA GLY A 200 12.26 -3.64 -12.33
C GLY A 200 10.89 -4.31 -12.26
N GLU A 201 10.83 -5.56 -12.71
CA GLU A 201 9.58 -6.31 -12.84
C GLU A 201 9.35 -7.30 -11.68
N PRO A 202 8.09 -7.61 -11.33
CA PRO A 202 7.76 -8.52 -10.23
C PRO A 202 8.34 -9.95 -10.36
N GLY A 203 8.66 -10.37 -11.58
CA GLY A 203 9.26 -11.68 -11.88
C GLY A 203 10.79 -11.71 -11.80
N GLU A 204 11.43 -10.57 -11.65
CA GLU A 204 12.87 -10.45 -11.53
C GLU A 204 13.36 -10.67 -10.09
N PRO A 205 14.65 -10.98 -9.88
CA PRO A 205 15.21 -11.01 -8.53
C PRO A 205 15.05 -9.67 -7.81
N THR A 206 14.60 -9.70 -6.57
CA THR A 206 14.49 -8.49 -5.74
C THR A 206 15.89 -7.87 -5.56
N PRO A 207 16.09 -6.58 -5.87
CA PRO A 207 17.36 -5.89 -5.63
C PRO A 207 17.75 -5.93 -4.15
N SER A 208 19.06 -5.99 -3.87
CA SER A 208 19.57 -5.82 -2.51
C SER A 208 19.36 -4.37 -2.01
N GLY A 209 19.37 -4.19 -0.68
CA GLY A 209 19.28 -2.84 -0.09
C GLY A 209 20.36 -1.90 -0.65
N GLU A 210 21.60 -2.36 -0.77
CA GLU A 210 22.72 -1.59 -1.34
C GLU A 210 22.44 -1.16 -2.80
N GLN A 211 21.87 -2.05 -3.61
CA GLN A 211 21.50 -1.73 -5.00
C GLN A 211 20.35 -0.72 -5.06
N VAL A 212 19.39 -0.83 -4.13
CA VAL A 212 18.30 0.13 -4.00
C VAL A 212 18.85 1.50 -3.60
N ASP A 213 19.68 1.56 -2.57
CA ASP A 213 20.24 2.82 -2.05
C ASP A 213 21.12 3.53 -3.09
N ALA A 214 21.95 2.78 -3.83
CA ALA A 214 22.77 3.33 -4.89
C ALA A 214 21.95 3.98 -6.02
N ARG A 215 20.80 3.37 -6.39
CA ARG A 215 19.91 3.93 -7.43
C ARG A 215 19.04 5.07 -6.90
N ALA A 216 18.51 4.90 -5.69
CA ALA A 216 17.56 5.83 -5.08
C ALA A 216 18.23 7.16 -4.68
N GLY A 217 19.47 7.12 -4.19
CA GLY A 217 20.14 8.31 -3.65
C GLY A 217 20.20 9.47 -4.63
N GLU A 218 20.70 9.26 -5.85
CA GLU A 218 20.78 10.29 -6.88
C GLU A 218 19.41 10.69 -7.43
N HIS A 219 18.55 9.66 -7.69
CA HIS A 219 17.22 9.86 -8.23
C HIS A 219 16.38 10.73 -7.27
N CYS A 220 16.29 10.33 -6.00
CA CYS A 220 15.48 11.02 -5.02
C CYS A 220 16.04 12.42 -4.67
N ALA A 221 17.37 12.58 -4.64
CA ALA A 221 17.96 13.91 -4.46
C ALA A 221 17.56 14.87 -5.58
N THR A 222 17.48 14.38 -6.81
CA THR A 222 17.04 15.18 -7.96
C THR A 222 15.54 15.46 -7.92
N ALA A 223 14.71 14.44 -7.65
CA ALA A 223 13.26 14.59 -7.56
C ALA A 223 12.86 15.59 -6.45
N VAL A 224 13.46 15.47 -5.27
CA VAL A 224 13.20 16.35 -4.12
C VAL A 224 13.65 17.78 -4.40
N ALA A 225 14.84 17.98 -4.98
CA ALA A 225 15.29 19.32 -5.35
C ALA A 225 14.36 19.99 -6.37
N GLY A 226 13.85 19.23 -7.35
CA GLY A 226 12.87 19.71 -8.31
C GLY A 226 11.51 20.02 -7.66
N TYR A 227 11.06 19.18 -6.75
CA TYR A 227 9.80 19.36 -6.03
C TYR A 227 9.81 20.60 -5.12
N VAL A 228 10.86 20.76 -4.33
CA VAL A 228 11.04 21.90 -3.43
C VAL A 228 11.39 23.19 -4.20
N GLY A 229 12.02 23.08 -5.36
CA GLY A 229 12.49 24.21 -6.18
C GLY A 229 13.86 24.75 -5.76
N ALA A 230 14.52 24.13 -4.77
CA ALA A 230 15.86 24.46 -4.32
C ALA A 230 16.50 23.27 -3.58
N ARG A 231 17.85 23.25 -3.52
CA ARG A 231 18.58 22.42 -2.55
C ARG A 231 18.65 23.16 -1.22
N ARG A 232 18.32 22.48 -0.13
CA ARG A 232 18.21 23.07 1.22
C ARG A 232 19.05 22.26 2.22
N GLN A 233 19.36 22.86 3.37
CA GLN A 233 20.00 22.17 4.50
C GLN A 233 18.97 21.61 5.49
N ASP A 234 17.77 22.18 5.50
CA ASP A 234 16.66 21.81 6.39
C ASP A 234 15.61 20.91 5.74
N VAL A 235 15.80 20.55 4.45
CA VAL A 235 15.04 19.56 3.70
C VAL A 235 16.01 18.67 2.93
N PHE A 236 15.90 17.35 3.13
CA PHE A 236 16.73 16.36 2.47
C PHE A 236 15.89 15.29 1.80
N ALA A 237 16.52 14.53 0.91
CA ALA A 237 15.88 13.41 0.25
C ALA A 237 16.00 12.17 1.13
N SER A 238 14.87 11.51 1.39
CA SER A 238 14.81 10.15 1.91
C SER A 238 13.98 9.29 0.97
N TRP A 239 14.01 7.97 1.16
CA TRP A 239 13.27 7.06 0.29
C TRP A 239 12.86 5.78 0.98
N ARG A 240 11.87 5.12 0.38
CA ARG A 240 11.43 3.80 0.81
C ARG A 240 11.17 2.90 -0.38
N ALA A 241 11.68 1.69 -0.29
CA ALA A 241 11.32 0.57 -1.16
C ALA A 241 10.49 -0.43 -0.36
N PHE A 242 9.70 -1.21 -1.06
CA PHE A 242 8.94 -2.31 -0.48
C PHE A 242 9.84 -3.55 -0.34
N GLY A 243 9.58 -4.37 0.69
CA GLY A 243 10.36 -5.59 0.93
C GLY A 243 10.13 -6.70 -0.11
N SER A 244 10.93 -7.76 -0.06
CA SER A 244 10.93 -8.85 -1.03
C SER A 244 9.58 -9.57 -1.18
N GLN A 245 8.78 -9.66 -0.14
CA GLN A 245 7.43 -10.22 -0.23
C GLN A 245 6.53 -9.36 -1.13
N ALA A 246 6.60 -8.05 -0.97
CA ALA A 246 5.81 -7.11 -1.77
C ALA A 246 6.30 -7.03 -3.22
N TRP A 247 7.58 -7.29 -3.48
CA TRP A 247 8.15 -7.32 -4.82
C TRP A 247 7.35 -8.23 -5.77
N SER A 248 7.10 -9.47 -5.36
CA SER A 248 6.32 -10.43 -6.16
C SER A 248 4.85 -10.05 -6.33
N GLU A 249 4.36 -9.09 -5.57
CA GLU A 249 3.02 -8.52 -5.66
C GLU A 249 2.98 -7.22 -6.51
N GLY A 250 4.12 -6.85 -7.13
CA GLY A 250 4.23 -5.71 -8.03
C GLY A 250 4.61 -4.38 -7.35
N TYR A 251 5.07 -4.40 -6.10
CA TYR A 251 5.64 -3.23 -5.45
C TYR A 251 7.13 -3.14 -5.76
N THR A 252 7.43 -2.72 -6.97
CA THR A 252 8.78 -2.72 -7.55
C THR A 252 9.39 -1.32 -7.64
N THR A 253 8.83 -0.35 -6.94
CA THR A 253 9.23 1.05 -6.98
C THR A 253 9.88 1.51 -5.69
N VAL A 254 10.62 2.63 -5.78
CA VAL A 254 11.05 3.44 -4.63
C VAL A 254 10.25 4.72 -4.62
N VAL A 255 9.69 5.04 -3.47
CA VAL A 255 9.04 6.34 -3.21
C VAL A 255 10.07 7.28 -2.60
N CYS A 256 10.26 8.43 -3.23
CA CYS A 256 11.11 9.50 -2.71
C CYS A 256 10.30 10.44 -1.80
N TYR A 257 10.94 10.94 -0.76
CA TYR A 257 10.35 11.89 0.18
C TYR A 257 11.21 13.14 0.32
N ALA A 258 10.57 14.29 0.28
CA ALA A 258 11.13 15.53 0.80
C ALA A 258 10.92 15.52 2.32
N GLU A 259 11.99 15.27 3.07
CA GLU A 259 11.96 15.13 4.53
C GLU A 259 12.60 16.35 5.17
N ALA A 260 11.88 16.99 6.09
CA ALA A 260 12.36 18.16 6.81
C ALA A 260 13.07 17.76 8.12
N THR A 261 13.93 18.62 8.62
CA THR A 261 14.65 18.41 9.90
C THR A 261 13.76 18.61 11.13
N ARG A 262 12.55 19.13 10.95
CA ARG A 262 11.52 19.29 11.98
C ARG A 262 10.13 19.15 11.38
N PRO A 263 9.11 18.79 12.17
CA PRO A 263 7.73 18.81 11.70
C PRO A 263 7.33 20.22 11.22
N PHE A 264 6.50 20.25 10.19
CA PHE A 264 5.97 21.47 9.58
C PHE A 264 4.49 21.28 9.20
N THR A 265 3.81 22.37 8.93
CA THR A 265 2.41 22.37 8.44
C THR A 265 2.37 23.11 7.10
N GLY A 266 1.74 22.53 6.09
CA GLY A 266 1.70 23.10 4.74
C GLY A 266 2.43 22.24 3.73
N ARG A 267 3.04 22.86 2.73
CA ARG A 267 3.66 22.14 1.60
C ARG A 267 5.09 22.57 1.34
N LEU A 268 5.93 21.60 0.98
CA LEU A 268 7.29 21.85 0.51
C LEU A 268 7.35 22.13 -0.99
N TRP A 269 6.28 21.84 -1.74
CA TRP A 269 6.25 22.06 -3.18
C TRP A 269 6.44 23.53 -3.54
N GLY A 270 7.49 23.80 -4.33
CA GLY A 270 7.82 25.15 -4.77
C GLY A 270 8.24 26.10 -3.66
N LEU A 271 8.59 25.61 -2.47
CA LEU A 271 9.00 26.41 -1.32
C LEU A 271 10.25 27.27 -1.63
N GLY A 272 11.13 26.78 -2.52
CA GLY A 272 12.36 27.48 -2.87
C GLY A 272 13.25 27.72 -1.65
N THR A 273 13.60 29.00 -1.44
CA THR A 273 14.44 29.43 -0.30
C THR A 273 13.64 30.01 0.86
N GLN A 274 12.32 29.97 0.83
CA GLN A 274 11.47 30.46 1.92
C GLN A 274 11.64 29.58 3.16
N ASP A 275 11.33 30.11 4.34
CA ASP A 275 11.38 29.37 5.59
C ASP A 275 10.41 28.18 5.57
N LEU A 276 10.75 27.11 6.31
CA LEU A 276 9.82 25.99 6.50
C LEU A 276 8.50 26.51 7.08
N PRO A 277 7.36 26.09 6.53
CA PRO A 277 6.06 26.45 7.08
C PRO A 277 5.95 26.08 8.56
N ALA A 278 5.22 26.88 9.34
CA ALA A 278 5.08 26.72 10.79
C ALA A 278 4.08 25.63 11.16
#